data_105289f27933f6927cb9760c847f65d8
#
_entry.id   105289f27933f6927cb9760c847f65d8
#
_cell.length_a   1.000
_cell.length_b   1.000
_cell.length_c   1.000
_cell.angle_alpha   90.00
_cell.angle_beta   90.00
_cell.angle_gamma   90.00
#
_symmetry.space_group_name_H-M   'P 1'
#
loop_
_entity.id
_entity.type
_entity.pdbx_description
1 polymer ?
#
loop_
_entity_poly.entity_id
_entity_poly.type
_entity_poly.pdbx_seq_one_letter_code
_entity_poly.pdbx_strand_id
1 'polypeptide(L)'
;MTLDRIPQPAKVRARHQQGLTRQTGLRHHREPGRPDTTDIPQLPGTTATAFTRLNASAATRLGVSPDKYAHLVGMAPQHLAGDRYRTPSSTNVRIWELMTLRAPWHEVSLHMAHQSTLGTLGLWDYLLTQAATPLEGLRDAARFVATVADAGTEALRIEENEQHITLSHINAADLTDEVASAIRAYSLSLFRPRISESTRRAITPTKVALAARAPRTHDSLIQLYGTRAIDFAGPVNSITFKTADLTAPQPHAPGLSGLLRRHAEQLLAEAIPLRDWLDIFRADLRAARNEEIPTLQSAARQMSLSTRTLQRRLEEHQTTWSQELQALRREQTLRLLSSTDLSLSSIAERVGYADTGGVRRAVQRWTGQPVAAARAHNDDCHPREPGIARDSS
;
A
#
# COMPACT_ATOMS: atom_id res chain seq x y z
N MET A 1 -34.22 -46.88 22.89
CA MET A 1 -33.12 -47.48 23.65
C MET A 1 -31.92 -47.47 22.73
N THR A 2 -30.87 -46.82 22.86
CA THR A 2 -30.08 -46.17 23.85
C THR A 2 -29.23 -45.08 23.12
N LEU A 3 -29.26 -43.86 23.60
CA LEU A 3 -28.38 -42.77 23.18
C LEU A 3 -26.97 -43.06 23.67
N ASP A 4 -25.99 -43.00 22.78
CA ASP A 4 -24.59 -43.02 23.17
C ASP A 4 -23.87 -41.72 22.82
N ARG A 5 -23.08 -41.26 23.77
CA ARG A 5 -22.57 -39.93 24.04
C ARG A 5 -21.39 -39.59 23.12
N ILE A 6 -21.41 -38.33 22.61
CA ILE A 6 -20.26 -37.66 21.97
C ILE A 6 -19.31 -37.14 23.06
N PRO A 7 -17.99 -37.43 23.05
CA PRO A 7 -17.03 -36.85 23.98
C PRO A 7 -16.59 -35.44 23.56
N GLN A 8 -16.56 -34.52 24.54
CA GLN A 8 -16.02 -33.15 24.41
C GLN A 8 -14.47 -33.17 24.40
N PRO A 9 -13.83 -32.24 23.69
CA PRO A 9 -12.36 -32.14 23.71
C PRO A 9 -11.85 -31.42 24.97
N ALA A 10 -10.74 -31.96 25.51
CA ALA A 10 -10.07 -31.54 26.71
C ALA A 10 -9.42 -30.16 26.61
N LYS A 11 -9.58 -29.37 27.68
CA LYS A 11 -8.88 -28.09 27.94
C LYS A 11 -7.38 -28.35 28.16
N VAL A 12 -6.53 -27.80 27.31
CA VAL A 12 -5.08 -27.72 27.51
C VAL A 12 -4.76 -26.52 28.40
N ARG A 13 -4.21 -26.80 29.58
CA ARG A 13 -3.71 -25.78 30.52
C ARG A 13 -2.37 -25.25 30.07
N ALA A 14 -2.28 -23.92 29.92
CA ALA A 14 -1.02 -23.20 29.80
C ALA A 14 -0.18 -23.31 31.06
N ARG A 15 1.05 -23.85 30.97
CA ARG A 15 2.07 -23.73 32.00
C ARG A 15 2.94 -22.52 31.76
N HIS A 16 2.92 -21.61 32.73
CA HIS A 16 3.95 -20.56 32.92
C HIS A 16 5.33 -21.21 33.11
N GLN A 17 6.29 -20.75 32.35
CA GLN A 17 7.70 -20.80 32.73
C GLN A 17 8.26 -19.39 32.72
N GLN A 18 8.53 -18.90 33.93
CA GLN A 18 9.41 -17.75 34.20
C GLN A 18 10.86 -18.26 34.19
N GLY A 19 11.73 -17.43 33.65
CA GLY A 19 13.12 -17.46 34.09
C GLY A 19 14.17 -17.35 33.00
N LEU A 20 14.87 -16.25 33.11
CA LEU A 20 16.29 -15.98 32.86
C LEU A 20 16.61 -15.03 31.69
N THR A 21 16.64 -13.77 32.09
CA THR A 21 17.40 -12.68 31.48
C THR A 21 18.89 -13.03 31.46
N ARG A 22 19.48 -13.14 30.29
CA ARG A 22 20.92 -12.91 30.06
C ARG A 22 21.09 -11.97 28.88
N GLN A 23 21.44 -10.74 29.21
CA GLN A 23 22.00 -9.76 28.26
C GLN A 23 23.32 -10.32 27.73
N THR A 24 23.36 -10.58 26.43
CA THR A 24 24.59 -10.64 25.66
C THR A 24 24.50 -9.59 24.56
N GLY A 25 25.27 -8.53 24.71
CA GLY A 25 25.39 -7.45 23.73
C GLY A 25 26.01 -7.97 22.44
N LEU A 26 25.19 -8.18 21.44
CA LEU A 26 25.61 -8.33 20.05
C LEU A 26 25.70 -6.92 19.46
N ARG A 27 26.96 -6.45 19.32
CA ARG A 27 27.27 -5.30 18.47
C ARG A 27 26.87 -5.68 17.04
N HIS A 28 25.81 -5.05 16.53
CA HIS A 28 25.45 -5.11 15.12
C HIS A 28 26.59 -4.45 14.31
N HIS A 29 27.39 -5.26 13.65
CA HIS A 29 28.25 -4.79 12.56
C HIS A 29 27.31 -4.27 11.45
N ARG A 30 27.38 -2.97 11.21
CA ARG A 30 26.73 -2.28 10.10
C ARG A 30 27.40 -2.76 8.81
N GLU A 31 26.73 -3.58 8.01
CA GLU A 31 27.17 -3.90 6.65
C GLU A 31 27.11 -2.62 5.80
N PRO A 32 28.18 -2.24 5.10
CA PRO A 32 28.17 -1.09 4.21
C PRO A 32 27.43 -1.47 2.92
N GLY A 33 26.25 -0.85 2.68
CA GLY A 33 25.55 -0.97 1.40
C GLY A 33 24.05 -1.19 1.43
N ARG A 34 23.41 -1.22 2.60
CA ARG A 34 21.94 -1.27 2.66
C ARG A 34 21.41 0.15 2.47
N PRO A 35 20.64 0.45 1.39
CA PRO A 35 19.96 1.75 1.31
C PRO A 35 19.05 1.91 2.52
N ASP A 36 19.09 3.08 3.12
CA ASP A 36 18.30 3.43 4.30
C ASP A 36 16.80 3.45 3.91
N THR A 37 16.08 2.36 4.16
CA THR A 37 14.64 2.24 3.90
C THR A 37 13.81 2.79 5.06
N THR A 38 14.46 3.40 6.05
CA THR A 38 13.86 3.79 7.34
C THR A 38 12.87 4.95 7.23
N ASP A 39 12.92 5.75 6.15
CA ASP A 39 12.09 6.95 6.00
C ASP A 39 10.85 6.78 5.09
N ILE A 40 10.72 5.65 4.39
CA ILE A 40 9.59 5.43 3.47
C ILE A 40 8.40 4.84 4.24
N PRO A 41 7.22 5.50 4.24
CA PRO A 41 6.02 4.97 4.88
C PRO A 41 5.63 3.61 4.30
N GLN A 42 5.53 2.57 5.14
CA GLN A 42 5.24 1.19 4.70
C GLN A 42 3.73 0.89 4.59
N LEU A 43 2.87 1.64 5.27
CA LEU A 43 1.41 1.54 5.23
C LEU A 43 0.86 0.10 5.34
N PRO A 44 1.27 -0.67 6.38
CA PRO A 44 0.93 -2.08 6.50
C PRO A 44 -0.57 -2.31 6.57
N GLY A 45 -1.01 -3.49 6.12
CA GLY A 45 -2.41 -3.89 6.08
C GLY A 45 -3.20 -3.26 4.92
N THR A 46 -2.53 -2.56 3.99
CA THR A 46 -3.20 -1.90 2.86
C THR A 46 -2.43 -2.03 1.55
N THR A 47 -3.15 -1.99 0.43
CA THR A 47 -2.63 -1.99 -0.94
C THR A 47 -3.08 -0.74 -1.69
N ALA A 48 -2.39 -0.40 -2.77
CA ALA A 48 -2.80 0.71 -3.64
C ALA A 48 -4.16 0.43 -4.30
N THR A 49 -4.95 1.49 -4.49
CA THR A 49 -6.25 1.40 -5.18
C THR A 49 -6.13 0.96 -6.64
N ALA A 50 -5.01 1.25 -7.31
CA ALA A 50 -4.72 0.74 -8.66
C ALA A 50 -4.76 -0.79 -8.70
N PHE A 51 -4.14 -1.47 -7.73
CA PHE A 51 -4.18 -2.92 -7.59
C PHE A 51 -5.60 -3.43 -7.27
N THR A 52 -6.35 -2.73 -6.44
CA THR A 52 -7.74 -3.09 -6.12
C THR A 52 -8.65 -2.95 -7.35
N ARG A 53 -8.49 -1.89 -8.16
CA ARG A 53 -9.21 -1.73 -9.43
C ARG A 53 -8.93 -2.88 -10.38
N LEU A 54 -7.66 -3.27 -10.51
CA LEU A 54 -7.26 -4.42 -11.33
C LEU A 54 -7.93 -5.71 -10.84
N ASN A 55 -7.88 -6.00 -9.54
CA ASN A 55 -8.49 -7.19 -8.94
C ASN A 55 -10.00 -7.24 -9.18
N ALA A 56 -10.72 -6.13 -8.98
CA ALA A 56 -12.16 -6.03 -9.20
C ALA A 56 -12.52 -6.25 -10.68
N SER A 57 -11.76 -5.65 -11.61
CA SER A 57 -11.93 -5.84 -13.05
C SER A 57 -11.70 -7.30 -13.46
N ALA A 58 -10.62 -7.90 -12.97
CA ALA A 58 -10.29 -9.30 -13.25
C ALA A 58 -11.35 -10.26 -12.69
N ALA A 59 -11.81 -10.04 -11.47
CA ALA A 59 -12.86 -10.84 -10.86
C ALA A 59 -14.16 -10.80 -11.68
N THR A 60 -14.58 -9.61 -12.11
CA THR A 60 -15.76 -9.44 -12.97
C THR A 60 -15.62 -10.20 -14.27
N ARG A 61 -14.47 -10.10 -14.95
CA ARG A 61 -14.20 -10.81 -16.22
C ARG A 61 -14.11 -12.32 -16.03
N LEU A 62 -13.75 -12.80 -14.85
CA LEU A 62 -13.75 -14.23 -14.49
C LEU A 62 -15.16 -14.72 -14.07
N GLY A 63 -16.18 -13.86 -14.18
CA GLY A 63 -17.58 -14.20 -13.86
C GLY A 63 -17.91 -14.13 -12.36
N VAL A 64 -17.12 -13.43 -11.56
CA VAL A 64 -17.48 -13.10 -10.16
C VAL A 64 -18.41 -11.90 -10.17
N SER A 65 -19.65 -12.06 -9.63
CA SER A 65 -20.60 -10.94 -9.53
C SER A 65 -20.04 -9.85 -8.61
N PRO A 66 -20.08 -8.55 -9.01
CA PRO A 66 -19.68 -7.42 -8.18
C PRO A 66 -20.36 -7.36 -6.82
N ASP A 67 -21.60 -7.82 -6.69
CA ASP A 67 -22.35 -7.86 -5.42
C ASP A 67 -21.63 -8.61 -4.31
N LYS A 68 -20.72 -9.55 -4.69
CA LYS A 68 -19.96 -10.35 -3.72
C LYS A 68 -18.82 -9.57 -3.07
N TYR A 69 -18.39 -8.45 -3.64
CA TYR A 69 -17.24 -7.69 -3.11
C TYR A 69 -17.45 -6.17 -3.07
N ALA A 70 -18.47 -5.60 -3.76
CA ALA A 70 -18.69 -4.16 -3.79
C ALA A 70 -18.98 -3.55 -2.40
N HIS A 71 -19.46 -4.36 -1.46
CA HIS A 71 -19.75 -3.95 -0.07
C HIS A 71 -18.51 -3.96 0.84
N LEU A 72 -17.36 -4.45 0.37
CA LEU A 72 -16.14 -4.52 1.16
C LEU A 72 -15.54 -3.13 1.38
N VAL A 73 -14.76 -3.01 2.46
CA VAL A 73 -14.07 -1.76 2.82
C VAL A 73 -13.17 -1.28 1.68
N GLY A 74 -13.25 0.00 1.33
CA GLY A 74 -12.43 0.60 0.28
C GLY A 74 -12.95 0.41 -1.15
N MET A 75 -14.07 -0.30 -1.36
CA MET A 75 -14.63 -0.58 -2.70
C MET A 75 -15.55 0.52 -3.22
N ALA A 76 -15.88 1.54 -2.43
CA ALA A 76 -16.71 2.64 -2.89
C ALA A 76 -16.05 3.40 -4.05
N PRO A 77 -16.81 3.82 -5.10
CA PRO A 77 -16.25 4.47 -6.29
C PRO A 77 -15.36 5.67 -5.98
N GLN A 78 -15.73 6.52 -5.01
CA GLN A 78 -14.96 7.68 -4.59
C GLN A 78 -13.59 7.31 -4.00
N HIS A 79 -13.45 6.16 -3.35
CA HIS A 79 -12.19 5.67 -2.82
C HIS A 79 -11.29 5.08 -3.91
N LEU A 80 -11.90 4.50 -4.95
CA LEU A 80 -11.18 3.89 -6.07
C LEU A 80 -10.84 4.89 -7.19
N ALA A 81 -11.40 6.11 -7.18
CA ALA A 81 -11.25 7.08 -8.27
C ALA A 81 -9.82 7.63 -8.45
N GLY A 82 -8.97 7.54 -7.42
CA GLY A 82 -7.60 8.05 -7.47
C GLY A 82 -6.64 7.23 -6.61
N ASP A 83 -5.39 7.65 -6.58
CA ASP A 83 -4.31 6.89 -5.91
C ASP A 83 -4.03 7.40 -4.47
N ARG A 84 -4.84 8.35 -3.98
CA ARG A 84 -4.71 8.91 -2.64
C ARG A 84 -5.10 7.92 -1.54
N TYR A 85 -6.11 7.09 -1.80
CA TYR A 85 -6.58 6.10 -0.84
C TYR A 85 -5.85 4.77 -1.00
N ARG A 86 -5.81 4.00 0.08
CA ARG A 86 -5.30 2.63 0.07
C ARG A 86 -6.37 1.70 0.62
N THR A 87 -6.63 0.64 -0.11
CA THR A 87 -7.64 -0.37 0.22
C THR A 87 -7.07 -1.39 1.21
N PRO A 88 -7.86 -1.93 2.15
CA PRO A 88 -7.41 -3.01 3.03
C PRO A 88 -6.90 -4.21 2.24
N SER A 89 -5.79 -4.79 2.67
CA SER A 89 -5.25 -6.02 2.06
C SER A 89 -6.28 -7.16 2.14
N SER A 90 -7.07 -7.23 3.21
CA SER A 90 -8.16 -8.21 3.39
C SER A 90 -9.25 -8.11 2.30
N THR A 91 -9.55 -6.91 1.82
CA THR A 91 -10.49 -6.72 0.70
C THR A 91 -9.94 -7.37 -0.58
N ASN A 92 -8.66 -7.15 -0.88
CA ASN A 92 -8.03 -7.77 -2.04
C ASN A 92 -7.93 -9.29 -1.89
N VAL A 93 -7.54 -9.79 -0.72
CA VAL A 93 -7.52 -11.23 -0.42
C VAL A 93 -8.90 -11.83 -0.67
N ARG A 94 -9.97 -11.18 -0.22
CA ARG A 94 -11.34 -11.68 -0.44
C ARG A 94 -11.71 -11.74 -1.93
N ILE A 95 -11.27 -10.80 -2.74
CA ILE A 95 -11.48 -10.84 -4.19
C ILE A 95 -10.71 -12.01 -4.82
N TRP A 96 -9.46 -12.27 -4.39
CA TRP A 96 -8.67 -13.41 -4.84
C TRP A 96 -9.32 -14.75 -4.46
N GLU A 97 -9.84 -14.89 -3.23
CA GLU A 97 -10.61 -16.07 -2.81
C GLU A 97 -11.81 -16.32 -3.74
N LEU A 98 -12.55 -15.26 -4.09
CA LEU A 98 -13.69 -15.39 -5.00
C LEU A 98 -13.28 -15.81 -6.41
N MET A 99 -12.10 -15.39 -6.89
CA MET A 99 -11.55 -15.82 -8.17
C MET A 99 -11.08 -17.28 -8.15
N THR A 100 -10.39 -17.71 -7.07
CA THR A 100 -9.91 -19.09 -6.93
C THR A 100 -11.05 -20.10 -6.75
N LEU A 101 -12.25 -19.67 -6.36
CA LEU A 101 -13.46 -20.50 -6.41
C LEU A 101 -14.00 -20.71 -7.84
N ARG A 102 -13.52 -19.93 -8.83
CA ARG A 102 -13.97 -20.01 -10.24
C ARG A 102 -13.01 -20.81 -11.13
N ALA A 103 -11.72 -20.70 -10.85
CA ALA A 103 -10.67 -21.35 -11.62
C ALA A 103 -9.48 -21.72 -10.71
N PRO A 104 -8.67 -22.73 -11.06
CA PRO A 104 -7.50 -23.09 -10.30
C PRO A 104 -6.46 -21.96 -10.29
N TRP A 105 -5.62 -21.90 -9.25
CA TRP A 105 -4.68 -20.82 -8.99
C TRP A 105 -3.83 -20.39 -10.20
N HIS A 106 -3.34 -21.33 -11.00
CA HIS A 106 -2.47 -21.06 -12.15
C HIS A 106 -3.22 -20.38 -13.31
N GLU A 107 -4.51 -20.68 -13.48
CA GLU A 107 -5.37 -20.02 -14.48
C GLU A 107 -5.78 -18.63 -14.00
N VAL A 108 -6.07 -18.46 -12.69
CA VAL A 108 -6.33 -17.14 -12.08
C VAL A 108 -5.10 -16.25 -12.25
N SER A 109 -3.89 -16.76 -12.00
CA SER A 109 -2.64 -16.00 -12.19
C SER A 109 -2.45 -15.54 -13.64
N LEU A 110 -2.70 -16.42 -14.61
CA LEU A 110 -2.62 -16.09 -16.04
C LEU A 110 -3.68 -15.05 -16.43
N HIS A 111 -4.91 -15.22 -15.93
CA HIS A 111 -6.00 -14.28 -16.18
C HIS A 111 -5.66 -12.87 -15.64
N MET A 112 -5.13 -12.77 -14.44
CA MET A 112 -4.66 -11.53 -13.84
C MET A 112 -3.51 -10.90 -14.66
N ALA A 113 -2.53 -11.69 -15.07
CA ALA A 113 -1.39 -11.22 -15.85
C ALA A 113 -1.81 -10.61 -17.19
N HIS A 114 -2.77 -11.22 -17.89
CA HIS A 114 -3.30 -10.70 -19.15
C HIS A 114 -3.97 -9.32 -19.02
N GLN A 115 -4.45 -8.97 -17.84
CA GLN A 115 -5.07 -7.68 -17.58
C GLN A 115 -4.10 -6.65 -16.97
N SER A 116 -2.91 -7.11 -16.56
CA SER A 116 -1.90 -6.28 -15.92
C SER A 116 -0.88 -5.75 -16.95
N THR A 117 -1.36 -4.88 -17.84
CA THR A 117 -0.50 -4.15 -18.78
C THR A 117 0.31 -3.06 -18.09
N LEU A 118 1.33 -2.53 -18.77
CA LEU A 118 2.14 -1.41 -18.26
C LEU A 118 1.25 -0.21 -17.89
N GLY A 119 1.49 0.38 -16.72
CA GLY A 119 0.70 1.49 -16.17
C GLY A 119 -0.51 1.03 -15.33
N THR A 120 -0.93 -0.23 -15.41
CA THR A 120 -2.07 -0.74 -14.62
C THR A 120 -1.80 -0.70 -13.10
N LEU A 121 -0.55 -0.91 -12.70
CA LEU A 121 -0.11 -0.82 -11.31
C LEU A 121 0.40 0.58 -10.93
N GLY A 122 0.08 1.59 -11.74
CA GLY A 122 0.40 2.98 -11.47
C GLY A 122 1.90 3.26 -11.44
N LEU A 123 2.33 4.04 -10.45
CA LEU A 123 3.71 4.52 -10.34
C LEU A 123 4.75 3.38 -10.24
N TRP A 124 4.39 2.25 -9.63
CA TRP A 124 5.28 1.09 -9.49
C TRP A 124 5.77 0.55 -10.83
N ASP A 125 4.90 0.50 -11.83
CA ASP A 125 5.26 0.06 -13.18
C ASP A 125 6.35 0.96 -13.80
N TYR A 126 6.25 2.26 -13.59
CA TYR A 126 7.22 3.24 -14.14
C TYR A 126 8.53 3.26 -13.35
N LEU A 127 8.50 3.05 -12.04
CA LEU A 127 9.72 2.84 -11.24
C LEU A 127 10.53 1.66 -11.77
N LEU A 128 9.84 0.56 -12.12
CA LEU A 128 10.48 -0.63 -12.67
C LEU A 128 11.04 -0.41 -14.09
N THR A 129 10.36 0.39 -14.94
CA THR A 129 10.67 0.41 -16.38
C THR A 129 11.44 1.64 -16.85
N GLN A 130 11.55 2.71 -16.06
CA GLN A 130 12.17 3.98 -16.45
C GLN A 130 13.55 4.23 -15.81
N ALA A 131 14.23 3.18 -15.34
CA ALA A 131 15.59 3.23 -14.83
C ALA A 131 16.62 3.08 -15.97
N ALA A 132 17.91 3.34 -15.70
CA ALA A 132 18.98 3.21 -16.70
C ALA A 132 19.25 1.75 -17.08
N THR A 133 19.03 0.81 -16.17
CA THR A 133 19.10 -0.62 -16.42
C THR A 133 17.88 -1.33 -15.80
N PRO A 134 17.47 -2.52 -16.31
CA PRO A 134 16.44 -3.32 -15.67
C PRO A 134 16.72 -3.61 -14.18
N LEU A 135 17.98 -3.88 -13.84
CA LEU A 135 18.38 -4.17 -12.45
C LEU A 135 18.12 -2.98 -11.51
N GLU A 136 18.45 -1.76 -11.94
CA GLU A 136 18.13 -0.56 -11.17
C GLU A 136 16.61 -0.40 -10.99
N GLY A 137 15.83 -0.64 -12.05
CA GLY A 137 14.37 -0.64 -11.97
C GLY A 137 13.81 -1.68 -11.00
N LEU A 138 14.39 -2.87 -10.98
CA LEU A 138 14.01 -3.92 -10.01
C LEU A 138 14.33 -3.52 -8.57
N ARG A 139 15.48 -2.84 -8.33
CA ARG A 139 15.82 -2.31 -7.00
C ARG A 139 14.86 -1.22 -6.57
N ASP A 140 14.45 -0.33 -7.49
CA ASP A 140 13.41 0.67 -7.21
C ASP A 140 12.04 0.03 -6.93
N ALA A 141 11.63 -0.94 -7.73
CA ALA A 141 10.39 -1.68 -7.52
C ALA A 141 10.36 -2.40 -6.15
N ALA A 142 11.50 -2.96 -5.72
CA ALA A 142 11.64 -3.58 -4.40
C ALA A 142 11.60 -2.54 -3.27
N ARG A 143 12.31 -1.41 -3.43
CA ARG A 143 12.33 -0.32 -2.44
C ARG A 143 10.96 0.30 -2.23
N PHE A 144 10.21 0.49 -3.30
CA PHE A 144 8.91 1.16 -3.31
C PHE A 144 7.73 0.17 -3.45
N VAL A 145 7.88 -1.06 -2.99
CA VAL A 145 6.80 -2.07 -3.03
C VAL A 145 5.50 -1.57 -2.39
N ALA A 146 5.59 -0.71 -1.37
CA ALA A 146 4.45 -0.06 -0.74
C ALA A 146 3.60 0.77 -1.71
N THR A 147 4.11 1.21 -2.86
CA THR A 147 3.29 1.94 -3.87
C THR A 147 2.26 1.06 -4.57
N VAL A 148 2.36 -0.26 -4.46
CA VAL A 148 1.43 -1.22 -5.07
C VAL A 148 0.87 -2.22 -4.06
N ALA A 149 1.70 -2.82 -3.21
CA ALA A 149 1.37 -3.94 -2.34
C ALA A 149 1.38 -3.56 -0.85
N ASP A 150 1.06 -4.53 0.00
CA ASP A 150 1.17 -4.43 1.45
C ASP A 150 2.61 -4.70 1.90
N ALA A 151 3.39 -3.67 2.09
CA ALA A 151 4.78 -3.81 2.53
C ALA A 151 4.96 -4.41 3.94
N GLY A 152 3.87 -4.58 4.70
CA GLY A 152 3.89 -5.31 5.97
C GLY A 152 3.97 -6.83 5.79
N THR A 153 3.51 -7.34 4.65
CA THR A 153 3.46 -8.79 4.36
C THR A 153 4.18 -9.17 3.07
N GLU A 154 4.44 -8.22 2.17
CA GLU A 154 5.05 -8.48 0.87
C GLU A 154 6.39 -7.77 0.71
N ALA A 155 7.38 -8.49 0.17
CA ALA A 155 8.70 -7.96 -0.14
C ALA A 155 9.29 -8.64 -1.37
N LEU A 156 10.19 -7.92 -2.05
CA LEU A 156 11.01 -8.43 -3.14
C LEU A 156 12.48 -8.49 -2.66
N ARG A 157 13.10 -9.63 -2.81
CA ARG A 157 14.53 -9.82 -2.57
C ARG A 157 15.24 -10.05 -3.88
N ILE A 158 16.36 -9.38 -4.09
CA ILE A 158 17.21 -9.52 -5.27
C ILE A 158 18.54 -10.13 -4.83
N GLU A 159 18.91 -11.24 -5.47
CA GLU A 159 20.18 -11.93 -5.28
C GLU A 159 20.93 -11.92 -6.61
N GLU A 160 22.17 -11.49 -6.57
CA GLU A 160 22.99 -11.24 -7.76
C GLU A 160 24.27 -12.09 -7.73
N ASN A 161 24.62 -12.69 -8.86
CA ASN A 161 25.91 -13.27 -9.10
C ASN A 161 26.38 -12.94 -10.53
N GLU A 162 27.56 -13.42 -10.92
CA GLU A 162 28.17 -13.11 -12.22
C GLU A 162 27.30 -13.54 -13.42
N GLN A 163 26.52 -14.60 -13.30
CA GLN A 163 25.77 -15.20 -14.39
C GLN A 163 24.27 -14.93 -14.32
N HIS A 164 23.72 -14.81 -13.11
CA HIS A 164 22.27 -14.78 -12.90
C HIS A 164 21.88 -13.74 -11.85
N ILE A 165 20.73 -13.16 -12.03
CA ILE A 165 20.02 -12.34 -11.04
C ILE A 165 18.70 -13.04 -10.75
N THR A 166 18.45 -13.32 -9.46
CA THR A 166 17.26 -13.99 -8.98
C THR A 166 16.40 -13.02 -8.15
N LEU A 167 15.14 -12.88 -8.53
CA LEU A 167 14.13 -12.17 -7.74
C LEU A 167 13.29 -13.18 -6.98
N SER A 168 13.20 -13.02 -5.67
CA SER A 168 12.30 -13.77 -4.82
C SER A 168 11.16 -12.88 -4.33
N HIS A 169 9.93 -13.37 -4.48
CA HIS A 169 8.75 -12.73 -3.91
C HIS A 169 8.39 -13.38 -2.58
N ILE A 170 8.42 -12.60 -1.53
CA ILE A 170 8.07 -12.99 -0.16
C ILE A 170 6.65 -12.49 0.10
N ASN A 171 5.76 -13.39 0.50
CA ASN A 171 4.43 -13.06 0.99
C ASN A 171 4.20 -13.82 2.29
N ALA A 172 4.15 -13.09 3.40
CA ALA A 172 3.99 -13.59 4.77
C ALA A 172 2.53 -13.49 5.26
N ALA A 173 1.58 -13.15 4.39
CA ALA A 173 0.17 -13.10 4.75
C ALA A 173 -0.37 -14.51 5.06
N ASP A 174 -1.28 -14.61 6.03
CA ASP A 174 -2.00 -15.83 6.34
C ASP A 174 -3.09 -16.08 5.28
N LEU A 175 -2.78 -16.94 4.31
CA LEU A 175 -3.61 -17.21 3.14
C LEU A 175 -3.79 -18.72 2.97
N THR A 176 -4.90 -19.11 2.35
CA THR A 176 -5.06 -20.49 1.88
C THR A 176 -4.05 -20.78 0.77
N ASP A 177 -3.64 -22.06 0.62
CA ASP A 177 -2.64 -22.49 -0.37
C ASP A 177 -3.00 -22.08 -1.80
N GLU A 178 -4.27 -22.13 -2.19
CA GLU A 178 -4.76 -21.74 -3.50
C GLU A 178 -4.59 -20.22 -3.74
N VAL A 179 -5.00 -19.39 -2.78
CA VAL A 179 -4.88 -17.93 -2.87
C VAL A 179 -3.41 -17.52 -2.83
N ALA A 180 -2.63 -18.09 -1.92
CA ALA A 180 -1.21 -17.82 -1.81
C ALA A 180 -0.46 -18.17 -3.10
N SER A 181 -0.77 -19.32 -3.71
CA SER A 181 -0.18 -19.77 -4.98
C SER A 181 -0.55 -18.84 -6.12
N ALA A 182 -1.82 -18.42 -6.20
CA ALA A 182 -2.29 -17.51 -7.23
C ALA A 182 -1.60 -16.14 -7.14
N ILE A 183 -1.57 -15.53 -5.96
CA ILE A 183 -0.93 -14.21 -5.74
C ILE A 183 0.57 -14.29 -6.06
N ARG A 184 1.28 -15.29 -5.54
CA ARG A 184 2.73 -15.44 -5.71
C ARG A 184 3.12 -15.68 -7.16
N ALA A 185 2.38 -16.54 -7.87
CA ALA A 185 2.62 -16.77 -9.28
C ALA A 185 2.35 -15.54 -10.13
N TYR A 186 1.25 -14.82 -9.86
CA TYR A 186 0.95 -13.56 -10.52
C TYR A 186 2.06 -12.52 -10.26
N SER A 187 2.46 -12.31 -9.01
CA SER A 187 3.48 -11.30 -8.66
C SER A 187 4.80 -11.52 -9.39
N LEU A 188 5.28 -12.76 -9.50
CA LEU A 188 6.48 -13.08 -10.27
C LEU A 188 6.29 -12.87 -11.78
N SER A 189 5.09 -13.06 -12.30
CA SER A 189 4.80 -12.90 -13.72
C SER A 189 4.92 -11.46 -14.21
N LEU A 190 4.86 -10.49 -13.32
CA LEU A 190 4.91 -9.07 -13.65
C LEU A 190 6.26 -8.64 -14.25
N PHE A 191 7.36 -9.30 -13.89
CA PHE A 191 8.70 -8.83 -14.22
C PHE A 191 9.06 -9.06 -15.69
N ARG A 192 8.83 -10.27 -16.22
CA ARG A 192 9.20 -10.59 -17.60
C ARG A 192 8.64 -9.62 -18.63
N PRO A 193 7.33 -9.35 -18.71
CA PRO A 193 6.78 -8.45 -19.73
C PRO A 193 7.28 -7.02 -19.57
N ARG A 194 7.43 -6.51 -18.33
CA ARG A 194 7.90 -5.15 -18.07
C ARG A 194 9.36 -4.96 -18.44
N ILE A 195 10.23 -5.93 -18.13
CA ILE A 195 11.63 -5.93 -18.54
C ILE A 195 11.73 -6.04 -20.06
N SER A 196 10.93 -6.89 -20.69
CA SER A 196 10.93 -7.02 -22.15
C SER A 196 10.49 -5.73 -22.84
N GLU A 197 9.48 -5.06 -22.32
CA GLU A 197 8.96 -3.80 -22.85
C GLU A 197 9.97 -2.66 -22.68
N SER A 198 10.55 -2.50 -21.48
CA SER A 198 11.54 -1.44 -21.20
C SER A 198 12.82 -1.62 -22.01
N THR A 199 13.30 -2.83 -22.19
CA THR A 199 14.50 -3.14 -22.97
C THR A 199 14.25 -3.20 -24.47
N ARG A 200 12.98 -3.23 -24.92
CA ARG A 200 12.55 -3.52 -26.30
C ARG A 200 13.13 -4.83 -26.85
N ARG A 201 13.33 -5.79 -25.96
CA ARG A 201 13.91 -7.11 -26.26
C ARG A 201 13.03 -8.19 -25.62
N ALA A 202 12.88 -9.33 -26.32
CA ALA A 202 12.21 -10.49 -25.73
C ALA A 202 13.11 -11.13 -24.68
N ILE A 203 12.85 -10.86 -23.41
CA ILE A 203 13.57 -11.42 -22.27
C ILE A 203 12.85 -12.66 -21.77
N THR A 204 13.60 -13.75 -21.58
CA THR A 204 13.07 -15.01 -21.09
C THR A 204 13.82 -15.40 -19.81
N PRO A 205 13.11 -15.70 -18.71
CA PRO A 205 13.75 -16.18 -17.51
C PRO A 205 14.42 -17.53 -17.73
N THR A 206 15.58 -17.73 -17.15
CA THR A 206 16.31 -19.00 -17.22
C THR A 206 15.70 -20.05 -16.32
N LYS A 207 15.01 -19.61 -15.23
CA LYS A 207 14.37 -20.49 -14.28
C LYS A 207 13.25 -19.77 -13.53
N VAL A 208 12.20 -20.50 -13.18
CA VAL A 208 11.17 -20.09 -12.22
C VAL A 208 11.05 -21.16 -11.15
N ALA A 209 10.98 -20.80 -9.89
CA ALA A 209 10.69 -21.71 -8.79
C ALA A 209 9.40 -21.25 -8.10
N LEU A 210 8.51 -22.18 -7.85
CA LEU A 210 7.23 -21.95 -7.19
C LEU A 210 7.13 -22.85 -5.95
N ALA A 211 6.74 -22.28 -4.81
CA ALA A 211 6.47 -23.04 -3.59
C ALA A 211 5.18 -23.90 -3.73
N ALA A 212 4.33 -23.54 -4.65
CA ALA A 212 3.11 -24.27 -4.96
C ALA A 212 3.40 -25.70 -5.43
N ARG A 213 2.46 -26.63 -5.20
CA ARG A 213 2.50 -27.95 -5.81
C ARG A 213 2.23 -27.85 -7.32
N ALA A 214 2.87 -28.73 -8.08
CA ALA A 214 2.68 -28.79 -9.53
C ALA A 214 1.20 -29.00 -9.87
N PRO A 215 0.59 -28.17 -10.75
CA PRO A 215 -0.74 -28.44 -11.29
C PRO A 215 -0.69 -29.64 -12.26
N ARG A 216 -1.86 -30.16 -12.61
CA ARG A 216 -1.94 -31.28 -13.56
C ARG A 216 -1.42 -30.94 -14.95
N THR A 217 -1.57 -29.68 -15.37
CA THR A 217 -1.09 -29.14 -16.65
C THR A 217 -0.27 -27.90 -16.39
N HIS A 218 0.79 -27.67 -17.15
CA HIS A 218 1.70 -26.54 -16.98
C HIS A 218 1.52 -25.46 -18.06
N ASP A 219 0.57 -25.62 -18.99
CA ASP A 219 0.44 -24.75 -20.17
C ASP A 219 0.20 -23.27 -19.79
N SER A 220 -0.68 -23.02 -18.83
CA SER A 220 -0.91 -21.67 -18.31
C SER A 220 0.34 -21.03 -17.70
N LEU A 221 1.15 -21.80 -16.99
CA LEU A 221 2.40 -21.31 -16.38
C LEU A 221 3.49 -21.10 -17.42
N ILE A 222 3.58 -21.99 -18.43
CA ILE A 222 4.51 -21.82 -19.55
C ILE A 222 4.14 -20.54 -20.34
N GLN A 223 2.86 -20.30 -20.56
CA GLN A 223 2.39 -19.06 -21.18
C GLN A 223 2.71 -17.84 -20.30
N LEU A 224 2.47 -17.95 -18.99
CA LEU A 224 2.70 -16.89 -18.01
C LEU A 224 4.16 -16.44 -17.97
N TYR A 225 5.08 -17.39 -17.88
CA TYR A 225 6.52 -17.10 -17.71
C TYR A 225 7.32 -17.13 -19.00
N GLY A 226 6.80 -17.72 -20.06
CA GLY A 226 7.51 -17.89 -21.35
C GLY A 226 8.67 -18.88 -21.29
N THR A 227 8.72 -19.75 -20.29
CA THR A 227 9.73 -20.79 -20.11
C THR A 227 9.11 -22.10 -19.64
N ARG A 228 9.77 -23.23 -19.97
CA ARG A 228 9.44 -24.56 -19.43
C ARG A 228 10.26 -24.91 -18.19
N ALA A 229 11.29 -24.13 -17.86
CA ALA A 229 12.16 -24.33 -16.69
C ALA A 229 11.44 -23.84 -15.40
N ILE A 230 10.44 -24.59 -14.96
CA ILE A 230 9.61 -24.30 -13.80
C ILE A 230 9.75 -25.44 -12.79
N ASP A 231 10.31 -25.13 -11.63
CA ASP A 231 10.39 -26.04 -10.46
C ASP A 231 9.23 -25.78 -9.51
N PHE A 232 8.71 -26.83 -8.88
CA PHE A 232 7.61 -26.77 -7.93
C PHE A 232 8.03 -27.27 -6.55
N ALA A 233 7.19 -26.95 -5.56
CA ALA A 233 7.42 -27.33 -4.15
C ALA A 233 8.77 -26.84 -3.59
N GLY A 234 9.30 -25.77 -4.13
CA GLY A 234 10.50 -25.11 -3.61
C GLY A 234 10.24 -24.32 -2.33
N PRO A 235 11.30 -23.93 -1.62
CA PRO A 235 11.17 -23.19 -0.36
C PRO A 235 10.71 -21.74 -0.57
N VAL A 236 10.91 -21.17 -1.77
CA VAL A 236 10.59 -19.79 -2.12
C VAL A 236 10.01 -19.67 -3.51
N ASN A 237 9.31 -18.57 -3.77
CA ASN A 237 8.85 -18.23 -5.12
C ASN A 237 9.86 -17.27 -5.73
N SER A 238 10.50 -17.67 -6.84
CA SER A 238 11.53 -16.87 -7.48
C SER A 238 11.53 -16.98 -9.00
N ILE A 239 12.07 -15.95 -9.65
CA ILE A 239 12.29 -15.89 -11.09
C ILE A 239 13.75 -15.45 -11.33
N THR A 240 14.46 -16.16 -12.20
CA THR A 240 15.88 -15.96 -12.46
C THR A 240 16.11 -15.55 -13.92
N PHE A 241 16.91 -14.52 -14.12
CA PHE A 241 17.31 -14.02 -15.44
C PHE A 241 18.84 -14.06 -15.56
N LYS A 242 19.36 -13.95 -16.79
CA LYS A 242 20.78 -13.76 -17.02
C LYS A 242 21.21 -12.36 -16.56
N THR A 243 22.35 -12.23 -15.88
CA THR A 243 22.89 -10.94 -15.44
C THR A 243 23.04 -9.97 -16.61
N ALA A 244 23.54 -10.44 -17.76
CA ALA A 244 23.70 -9.62 -18.96
C ALA A 244 22.39 -9.01 -19.49
N ASP A 245 21.24 -9.66 -19.28
CA ASP A 245 19.93 -9.13 -19.70
C ASP A 245 19.43 -8.00 -18.80
N LEU A 246 19.80 -8.00 -17.52
CA LEU A 246 19.33 -7.05 -16.53
C LEU A 246 20.30 -5.89 -16.27
N THR A 247 21.57 -6.05 -16.62
CA THR A 247 22.58 -4.99 -16.45
C THR A 247 22.84 -4.18 -17.71
N ALA A 248 22.35 -4.63 -18.86
CA ALA A 248 22.46 -3.88 -20.10
C ALA A 248 21.68 -2.56 -20.03
N PRO A 249 22.25 -1.45 -20.55
CA PRO A 249 21.53 -0.18 -20.64
C PRO A 249 20.23 -0.32 -21.44
N GLN A 250 19.21 0.40 -21.00
CA GLN A 250 17.90 0.44 -21.68
C GLN A 250 17.49 1.88 -22.01
N PRO A 251 16.57 2.07 -22.98
CA PRO A 251 16.01 3.39 -23.25
C PRO A 251 15.36 3.99 -22.01
N HIS A 252 15.79 5.16 -21.59
CA HIS A 252 15.24 5.90 -20.44
C HIS A 252 15.43 7.39 -20.63
N ALA A 253 14.59 8.20 -19.96
CA ALA A 253 14.73 9.65 -19.93
C ALA A 253 15.66 10.05 -18.77
N PRO A 254 16.76 10.78 -19.03
CA PRO A 254 17.67 11.23 -17.96
C PRO A 254 16.93 12.01 -16.88
N GLY A 255 17.17 11.69 -15.61
CA GLY A 255 16.55 12.34 -14.46
C GLY A 255 15.12 11.87 -14.11
N LEU A 256 14.44 11.13 -15.00
CA LEU A 256 13.07 10.67 -14.77
C LEU A 256 12.97 9.73 -13.58
N SER A 257 13.90 8.77 -13.42
CA SER A 257 13.92 7.86 -12.27
C SER A 257 14.00 8.60 -10.94
N GLY A 258 14.81 9.66 -10.86
CA GLY A 258 14.88 10.51 -9.66
C GLY A 258 13.56 11.24 -9.36
N LEU A 259 12.87 11.72 -10.41
CA LEU A 259 11.55 12.33 -10.26
C LEU A 259 10.51 11.31 -9.77
N LEU A 260 10.48 10.11 -10.35
CA LEU A 260 9.57 9.03 -9.96
C LEU A 260 9.77 8.58 -8.51
N ARG A 261 11.04 8.48 -8.05
CA ARG A 261 11.35 8.16 -6.64
C ARG A 261 10.80 9.21 -5.68
N ARG A 262 11.04 10.50 -5.95
CA ARG A 262 10.48 11.60 -5.12
C ARG A 262 8.95 11.59 -5.13
N HIS A 263 8.35 11.33 -6.29
CA HIS A 263 6.89 11.22 -6.39
C HIS A 263 6.36 10.00 -5.61
N ALA A 264 7.08 8.88 -5.59
CA ALA A 264 6.73 7.71 -4.78
C ALA A 264 6.79 8.02 -3.28
N GLU A 265 7.83 8.72 -2.82
CA GLU A 265 7.96 9.16 -1.44
C GLU A 265 6.78 10.09 -1.04
N GLN A 266 6.46 11.06 -1.88
CA GLN A 266 5.33 11.97 -1.66
C GLN A 266 3.99 11.23 -1.65
N LEU A 267 3.73 10.35 -2.63
CA LEU A 267 2.51 9.56 -2.73
C LEU A 267 2.28 8.72 -1.47
N LEU A 268 3.33 8.08 -0.96
CA LEU A 268 3.25 7.28 0.26
C LEU A 268 3.06 8.13 1.52
N ALA A 269 3.68 9.32 1.58
CA ALA A 269 3.50 10.24 2.70
C ALA A 269 2.09 10.83 2.78
N GLU A 270 1.45 11.06 1.63
CA GLU A 270 0.10 11.63 1.53
C GLU A 270 -1.01 10.57 1.51
N ALA A 271 -0.66 9.29 1.42
CA ALA A 271 -1.62 8.19 1.29
C ALA A 271 -2.52 8.06 2.52
N ILE A 272 -3.81 7.81 2.27
CA ILE A 272 -4.84 7.61 3.30
C ILE A 272 -5.21 6.13 3.34
N PRO A 273 -4.76 5.38 4.35
CA PRO A 273 -5.13 3.98 4.50
C PRO A 273 -6.59 3.86 4.96
N LEU A 274 -7.36 2.97 4.33
CA LEU A 274 -8.74 2.64 4.69
C LEU A 274 -8.77 1.22 5.28
N ARG A 275 -8.28 1.03 6.50
CA ARG A 275 -8.17 -0.30 7.12
C ARG A 275 -9.50 -0.86 7.59
N ASP A 276 -10.37 0.04 8.08
CA ASP A 276 -11.65 -0.30 8.66
C ASP A 276 -12.70 0.80 8.40
N TRP A 277 -13.89 0.61 8.97
CA TRP A 277 -14.97 1.58 8.87
C TRP A 277 -14.61 2.96 9.44
N LEU A 278 -13.81 3.02 10.51
CA LEU A 278 -13.40 4.29 11.13
C LEU A 278 -12.47 5.09 10.23
N ASP A 279 -11.56 4.42 9.53
CA ASP A 279 -10.69 5.06 8.53
C ASP A 279 -11.51 5.63 7.37
N ILE A 280 -12.55 4.90 6.89
CA ILE A 280 -13.49 5.42 5.88
C ILE A 280 -14.21 6.64 6.40
N PHE A 281 -14.79 6.56 7.59
CA PHE A 281 -15.49 7.67 8.21
C PHE A 281 -14.59 8.92 8.32
N ARG A 282 -13.34 8.79 8.76
CA ARG A 282 -12.35 9.85 8.82
C ARG A 282 -12.00 10.41 7.44
N ALA A 283 -11.87 9.53 6.44
CA ALA A 283 -11.62 9.95 5.06
C ALA A 283 -12.78 10.76 4.50
N ASP A 284 -14.01 10.33 4.72
CA ASP A 284 -15.22 11.03 4.30
C ASP A 284 -15.39 12.37 5.03
N LEU A 285 -15.09 12.43 6.33
CA LEU A 285 -15.06 13.69 7.09
C LEU A 285 -14.05 14.69 6.52
N ARG A 286 -12.86 14.21 6.11
CA ARG A 286 -11.84 15.06 5.46
C ARG A 286 -12.27 15.52 4.07
N ALA A 287 -12.98 14.67 3.32
CA ALA A 287 -13.46 15.00 1.97
C ALA A 287 -14.62 16.03 1.98
N ALA A 288 -15.50 15.97 2.97
CA ALA A 288 -16.63 16.90 3.14
C ALA A 288 -16.23 18.37 3.42
N ARG A 289 -14.97 18.67 3.40
CA ARG A 289 -14.24 19.83 3.92
C ARG A 289 -14.42 21.14 3.18
N ASN A 290 -15.10 21.21 2.06
CA ASN A 290 -14.95 22.37 1.17
C ASN A 290 -15.85 23.57 1.49
N GLU A 291 -16.88 23.45 2.34
CA GLU A 291 -17.81 24.57 2.54
C GLU A 291 -18.22 24.84 4.01
N GLU A 292 -18.34 23.84 4.89
CA GLU A 292 -18.72 24.01 6.29
C GLU A 292 -18.14 22.92 7.21
N ILE A 293 -18.03 23.26 8.51
CA ILE A 293 -17.64 22.28 9.53
C ILE A 293 -18.71 21.20 9.59
N PRO A 294 -18.32 19.92 9.45
CA PRO A 294 -19.30 18.85 9.46
C PRO A 294 -20.03 18.79 10.80
N THR A 295 -21.35 18.69 10.77
CA THR A 295 -22.17 18.37 11.92
C THR A 295 -22.39 16.87 12.03
N LEU A 296 -22.72 16.36 13.24
CA LEU A 296 -23.07 14.95 13.42
C LEU A 296 -24.16 14.51 12.43
N GLN A 297 -25.13 15.38 12.17
CA GLN A 297 -26.24 15.08 11.28
C GLN A 297 -25.82 15.05 9.80
N SER A 298 -24.96 15.99 9.35
CA SER A 298 -24.43 15.98 7.99
C SER A 298 -23.54 14.77 7.74
N ALA A 299 -22.65 14.43 8.68
CA ALA A 299 -21.80 13.26 8.61
C ALA A 299 -22.61 11.95 8.58
N ALA A 300 -23.63 11.82 9.41
CA ALA A 300 -24.52 10.65 9.39
C ALA A 300 -25.23 10.50 8.03
N ARG A 301 -25.75 11.59 7.47
CA ARG A 301 -26.39 11.57 6.12
C ARG A 301 -25.40 11.16 5.03
N GLN A 302 -24.18 11.68 5.05
CA GLN A 302 -23.13 11.34 4.08
C GLN A 302 -22.80 9.84 4.12
N MET A 303 -22.78 9.24 5.30
CA MET A 303 -22.58 7.80 5.50
C MET A 303 -23.84 6.96 5.29
N SER A 304 -24.96 7.57 4.88
CA SER A 304 -26.28 6.92 4.78
C SER A 304 -26.73 6.23 6.09
N LEU A 305 -26.41 6.84 7.23
CA LEU A 305 -26.72 6.36 8.57
C LEU A 305 -27.64 7.33 9.32
N SER A 306 -28.35 6.81 10.33
CA SER A 306 -28.94 7.68 11.36
C SER A 306 -27.85 8.18 12.32
N THR A 307 -28.07 9.34 12.96
CA THR A 307 -27.15 9.87 13.99
C THR A 307 -26.92 8.89 15.13
N ARG A 308 -27.96 8.15 15.56
CA ARG A 308 -27.86 7.10 16.56
C ARG A 308 -26.96 5.94 16.12
N THR A 309 -27.11 5.50 14.86
CA THR A 309 -26.28 4.43 14.30
C THR A 309 -24.81 4.87 14.17
N LEU A 310 -24.58 6.13 13.75
CA LEU A 310 -23.25 6.71 13.68
C LEU A 310 -22.58 6.74 15.06
N GLN A 311 -23.27 7.26 16.08
CA GLN A 311 -22.75 7.31 17.45
C GLN A 311 -22.42 5.90 17.97
N ARG A 312 -23.33 4.92 17.81
CA ARG A 312 -23.06 3.54 18.22
C ARG A 312 -21.81 2.95 17.52
N ARG A 313 -21.64 3.17 16.21
CA ARG A 313 -20.44 2.69 15.50
C ARG A 313 -19.16 3.36 15.97
N LEU A 314 -19.19 4.66 16.28
CA LEU A 314 -18.04 5.35 16.87
C LEU A 314 -17.69 4.75 18.25
N GLU A 315 -18.69 4.46 19.09
CA GLU A 315 -18.48 3.79 20.37
C GLU A 315 -17.89 2.37 20.20
N GLU A 316 -18.37 1.59 19.24
CA GLU A 316 -17.80 0.28 18.89
C GLU A 316 -16.30 0.37 18.53
N HIS A 317 -15.86 1.50 17.95
CA HIS A 317 -14.46 1.83 17.66
C HIS A 317 -13.76 2.62 18.78
N GLN A 318 -14.33 2.65 19.98
CA GLN A 318 -13.76 3.30 21.17
C GLN A 318 -13.49 4.81 20.98
N THR A 319 -14.30 5.50 20.19
CA THR A 319 -14.23 6.94 19.93
C THR A 319 -15.60 7.59 20.01
N THR A 320 -15.65 8.91 19.92
CA THR A 320 -16.89 9.70 19.92
C THR A 320 -16.86 10.75 18.81
N TRP A 321 -18.03 11.25 18.41
CA TRP A 321 -18.13 12.37 17.46
C TRP A 321 -17.26 13.57 17.86
N SER A 322 -17.27 13.92 19.15
CA SER A 322 -16.49 15.04 19.67
C SER A 322 -15.00 14.83 19.50
N GLN A 323 -14.50 13.62 19.76
CA GLN A 323 -13.09 13.26 19.58
C GLN A 323 -12.68 13.32 18.10
N GLU A 324 -13.48 12.74 17.20
CA GLU A 324 -13.20 12.76 15.77
C GLU A 324 -13.23 14.17 15.18
N LEU A 325 -14.20 14.99 15.58
CA LEU A 325 -14.26 16.40 15.18
C LEU A 325 -13.06 17.22 15.70
N GLN A 326 -12.62 16.98 16.95
CA GLN A 326 -11.42 17.63 17.49
C GLN A 326 -10.14 17.17 16.77
N ALA A 327 -10.03 15.90 16.42
CA ALA A 327 -8.92 15.38 15.63
C ALA A 327 -8.87 16.04 14.23
N LEU A 328 -10.01 16.16 13.54
CA LEU A 328 -10.14 16.84 12.27
C LEU A 328 -9.73 18.31 12.37
N ARG A 329 -10.24 19.03 13.38
CA ARG A 329 -9.89 20.45 13.64
C ARG A 329 -8.39 20.63 13.89
N ARG A 330 -7.79 19.74 14.66
CA ARG A 330 -6.33 19.77 14.92
C ARG A 330 -5.55 19.61 13.63
N GLU A 331 -5.84 18.58 12.85
CA GLU A 331 -5.19 18.31 11.57
C GLU A 331 -5.29 19.51 10.61
N GLN A 332 -6.49 20.08 10.48
CA GLN A 332 -6.75 21.22 9.62
C GLN A 332 -6.03 22.49 10.09
N THR A 333 -6.08 22.78 11.40
CA THR A 333 -5.42 23.96 11.97
C THR A 333 -3.91 23.89 11.74
N LEU A 334 -3.28 22.79 12.07
CA LEU A 334 -1.83 22.63 11.94
C LEU A 334 -1.41 22.71 10.45
N ARG A 335 -2.17 22.08 9.55
CA ARG A 335 -1.90 22.18 8.13
C ARG A 335 -2.05 23.63 7.61
N LEU A 336 -3.13 24.34 7.95
CA LEU A 336 -3.30 25.73 7.51
C LEU A 336 -2.21 26.65 8.07
N LEU A 337 -1.76 26.42 9.29
CA LEU A 337 -0.64 27.16 9.89
C LEU A 337 0.68 26.91 9.16
N SER A 338 0.93 25.68 8.70
CA SER A 338 2.19 25.30 8.05
C SER A 338 2.20 25.55 6.54
N SER A 339 1.06 25.53 5.85
CA SER A 339 0.98 25.58 4.39
C SER A 339 0.38 26.86 3.82
N THR A 340 0.00 27.85 4.66
CA THR A 340 -0.63 29.08 4.21
C THR A 340 -0.26 30.29 5.07
N ASP A 341 -0.32 31.48 4.45
CA ASP A 341 -0.15 32.76 5.14
C ASP A 341 -1.47 33.33 5.71
N LEU A 342 -2.51 32.51 5.82
CA LEU A 342 -3.82 32.93 6.32
C LEU A 342 -3.71 33.56 7.72
N SER A 343 -4.51 34.61 7.98
CA SER A 343 -4.63 35.19 9.31
C SER A 343 -5.20 34.17 10.30
N LEU A 344 -4.86 34.33 11.57
CA LEU A 344 -5.38 33.44 12.60
C LEU A 344 -6.92 33.52 12.73
N SER A 345 -7.50 34.70 12.38
CA SER A 345 -8.96 34.87 12.31
C SER A 345 -9.57 34.04 11.19
N SER A 346 -8.97 34.07 9.99
CA SER A 346 -9.43 33.25 8.86
C SER A 346 -9.28 31.75 9.12
N ILE A 347 -8.23 31.35 9.85
CA ILE A 347 -8.07 29.96 10.27
C ILE A 347 -9.15 29.59 11.29
N ALA A 348 -9.42 30.44 12.30
CA ALA A 348 -10.46 30.18 13.30
C ALA A 348 -11.84 29.94 12.66
N GLU A 349 -12.23 30.81 11.73
CA GLU A 349 -13.47 30.70 10.96
C GLU A 349 -13.56 29.36 10.21
N ARG A 350 -12.50 29.02 9.42
CA ARG A 350 -12.46 27.79 8.60
C ARG A 350 -12.48 26.49 9.40
N VAL A 351 -11.92 26.50 10.63
CA VAL A 351 -11.86 25.30 11.47
C VAL A 351 -12.91 25.30 12.59
N GLY A 352 -13.80 26.33 12.61
CA GLY A 352 -14.95 26.41 13.49
C GLY A 352 -14.65 26.73 14.95
N TYR A 353 -13.69 27.60 15.18
CA TYR A 353 -13.52 28.24 16.47
C TYR A 353 -14.25 29.60 16.49
N ALA A 354 -14.86 29.91 17.62
CA ALA A 354 -15.57 31.18 17.77
C ALA A 354 -14.64 32.41 17.68
N ASP A 355 -13.35 32.24 18.03
CA ASP A 355 -12.37 33.33 18.06
C ASP A 355 -10.93 32.80 17.90
N THR A 356 -9.99 33.73 17.69
CA THR A 356 -8.55 33.43 17.60
C THR A 356 -7.96 32.92 18.93
N GLY A 357 -8.57 33.25 20.07
CA GLY A 357 -8.16 32.76 21.41
C GLY A 357 -8.39 31.27 21.52
N GLY A 358 -9.50 30.77 20.96
CA GLY A 358 -9.79 29.33 20.88
C GLY A 358 -8.70 28.57 20.11
N VAL A 359 -8.29 29.08 18.94
CA VAL A 359 -7.20 28.47 18.14
C VAL A 359 -5.89 28.50 18.90
N ARG A 360 -5.51 29.64 19.52
CA ARG A 360 -4.26 29.76 20.28
C ARG A 360 -4.19 28.74 21.41
N ARG A 361 -5.26 28.63 22.21
CA ARG A 361 -5.33 27.64 23.33
C ARG A 361 -5.26 26.20 22.79
N ALA A 362 -5.91 25.93 21.65
CA ALA A 362 -5.89 24.60 21.04
C ALA A 362 -4.49 24.24 20.53
N VAL A 363 -3.83 25.11 19.77
CA VAL A 363 -2.46 24.89 19.27
C VAL A 363 -1.48 24.70 20.42
N GLN A 364 -1.51 25.57 21.44
CA GLN A 364 -0.66 25.43 22.63
C GLN A 364 -0.84 24.08 23.34
N ARG A 365 -2.08 23.62 23.46
CA ARG A 365 -2.39 22.30 24.07
C ARG A 365 -1.87 21.14 23.23
N TRP A 366 -1.91 21.23 21.88
CA TRP A 366 -1.53 20.14 20.99
C TRP A 366 -0.04 20.05 20.73
N THR A 367 0.66 21.18 20.67
CA THR A 367 2.06 21.27 20.27
C THR A 367 3.00 21.62 21.42
N GLY A 368 2.45 22.10 22.55
CA GLY A 368 3.24 22.68 23.64
C GLY A 368 3.84 24.05 23.31
N GLN A 369 3.60 24.60 22.11
CA GLN A 369 4.24 25.81 21.59
C GLN A 369 3.21 26.89 21.20
N PRO A 370 3.57 28.18 21.25
CA PRO A 370 2.71 29.23 20.74
C PRO A 370 2.58 29.18 19.23
N VAL A 371 1.48 29.70 18.69
CA VAL A 371 1.16 29.68 17.25
C VAL A 371 2.30 30.23 16.37
N ALA A 372 3.02 31.26 16.83
CA ALA A 372 4.13 31.83 16.09
C ALA A 372 5.27 30.82 15.87
N ALA A 373 5.59 30.01 16.88
CA ALA A 373 6.59 28.96 16.76
C ALA A 373 6.10 27.79 15.89
N ALA A 374 4.80 27.47 15.95
CA ALA A 374 4.20 26.44 15.11
C ALA A 374 4.18 26.84 13.61
N ARG A 375 4.22 28.12 13.27
CA ARG A 375 4.42 28.63 11.91
C ARG A 375 5.88 28.64 11.47
N ALA A 376 6.79 29.08 12.34
CA ALA A 376 8.22 29.27 12.02
C ALA A 376 8.94 27.93 11.69
N HIS A 377 8.46 26.81 12.19
CA HIS A 377 9.04 25.49 11.92
C HIS A 377 8.95 25.08 10.43
N ASN A 378 8.17 25.81 9.63
CA ASN A 378 8.01 25.55 8.18
C ASN A 378 8.86 26.49 7.29
N ASP A 379 9.27 27.65 7.77
CA ASP A 379 10.14 28.57 7.00
C ASP A 379 11.56 28.00 6.83
N ASP A 380 12.01 27.11 7.71
CA ASP A 380 13.30 26.42 7.60
C ASP A 380 13.32 25.30 6.54
N CYS A 381 12.15 24.81 6.09
CA CYS A 381 12.04 23.75 5.07
C CYS A 381 11.87 24.29 3.63
N HIS A 382 11.57 25.58 3.45
CA HIS A 382 11.48 26.21 2.11
C HIS A 382 12.20 27.55 2.14
N PRO A 383 13.49 27.61 1.72
CA PRO A 383 14.17 28.89 1.55
C PRO A 383 13.43 29.69 0.45
N ARG A 384 12.93 30.88 0.81
CA ARG A 384 12.37 31.83 -0.14
C ARG A 384 13.43 32.13 -1.19
N GLU A 385 13.11 31.94 -2.47
CA GLU A 385 13.95 32.46 -3.55
C GLU A 385 14.14 33.99 -3.38
N PRO A 386 15.38 34.49 -3.49
CA PRO A 386 15.62 35.92 -3.37
C PRO A 386 14.94 36.60 -4.53
N GLY A 387 14.05 37.56 -4.18
CA GLY A 387 13.30 38.37 -5.13
C GLY A 387 14.21 39.04 -6.15
N ILE A 388 13.91 38.86 -7.43
CA ILE A 388 14.52 39.55 -8.56
C ILE A 388 14.22 41.03 -8.37
N ALA A 389 15.24 41.80 -8.00
CA ALA A 389 15.21 43.25 -8.00
C ALA A 389 14.89 43.73 -9.43
N ARG A 390 13.75 44.37 -9.61
CA ARG A 390 13.46 45.11 -10.83
C ARG A 390 14.31 46.39 -10.79
N ASP A 391 15.38 46.38 -11.53
CA ASP A 391 16.12 47.61 -11.83
C ASP A 391 15.28 48.47 -12.76
N SER A 392 14.93 49.66 -12.25
CA SER A 392 14.32 50.73 -13.01
C SER A 392 15.42 51.60 -13.59
N SER A 393 15.61 51.56 -14.89
CA SER A 393 16.23 52.66 -15.67
C SER A 393 15.68 52.63 -17.10
#